data_13964ddaa49c3e60ab12afa184099ccc
#
_entry.id   13964ddaa49c3e60ab12afa184099ccc
#
_cell.length_a   1.000
_cell.length_b   1.000
_cell.length_c   1.000
_cell.angle_alpha   90.00
_cell.angle_beta   90.00
_cell.angle_gamma   90.00
#
_symmetry.space_group_name_H-M   'P 1'
#
loop_
_entity.id
_entity.type
_entity.pdbx_description
1 polymer ?
#
loop_
_entity_poly.entity_id
_entity_poly.type
_entity_poly.pdbx_seq_one_letter_code
_entity_poly.pdbx_strand_id
1 'polypeptide(L)'
;DADTSSEGIINNILQVSETGTESDLNLVITAITDGKAALLVQGASEAISPETRGFEKRSVSTTDNEKIVRGPKEGFTENLRTNITLVRRIIHSDDLVVEFRPAGCDNNIRIAVMYRDGVANRTLIEEVKRRLAKVNARTIIDTGMLDQLIEGDGFSPIPQTLATERPDSVAS
;
A
#
# COMPACT_ATOMS: atom_id res chain seq x y z
N ASP A 1 7.61 38.48 1.59
CA ASP A 1 7.12 37.55 2.61
C ASP A 1 6.04 36.71 1.95
N ALA A 2 6.30 35.40 1.77
CA ALA A 2 5.31 34.49 1.21
C ALA A 2 4.20 34.33 2.26
N ASP A 3 2.97 34.58 1.84
CA ASP A 3 1.80 34.37 2.69
C ASP A 3 1.67 32.88 3.00
N THR A 4 1.99 32.52 4.24
CA THR A 4 1.98 31.15 4.76
C THR A 4 0.58 30.71 5.22
N SER A 5 -0.44 31.52 4.96
CA SER A 5 -1.83 31.10 5.19
C SER A 5 -2.22 29.96 4.24
N SER A 6 -3.20 29.15 4.65
CA SER A 6 -3.74 28.06 3.81
C SER A 6 -4.18 28.58 2.44
N GLU A 7 -4.81 29.74 2.40
CA GLU A 7 -5.26 30.39 1.16
C GLU A 7 -4.09 30.87 0.29
N GLY A 8 -3.02 31.44 0.88
CA GLY A 8 -1.83 31.86 0.15
C GLY A 8 -1.09 30.70 -0.48
N ILE A 9 -1.02 29.55 0.20
CA ILE A 9 -0.41 28.32 -0.33
C ILE A 9 -1.25 27.73 -1.47
N ILE A 10 -2.56 27.67 -1.30
CA ILE A 10 -3.48 27.16 -2.34
C ILE A 10 -3.36 28.01 -3.62
N ASN A 11 -3.41 29.32 -3.49
CA ASN A 11 -3.48 30.21 -4.65
C ASN A 11 -2.13 30.40 -5.35
N ASN A 12 -1.01 30.35 -4.64
CA ASN A 12 0.29 30.72 -5.19
C ASN A 12 1.23 29.54 -5.43
N ILE A 13 1.04 28.41 -4.73
CA ILE A 13 1.99 27.29 -4.76
C ILE A 13 1.36 26.03 -5.37
N LEU A 14 0.12 25.73 -5.01
CA LEU A 14 -0.57 24.55 -5.50
C LEU A 14 -1.33 24.86 -6.79
N GLN A 15 -0.77 24.43 -7.92
CA GLN A 15 -1.43 24.50 -9.24
C GLN A 15 -2.34 23.25 -9.41
N VAL A 16 -3.28 23.03 -8.50
CA VAL A 16 -4.20 21.89 -8.52
C VAL A 16 -5.63 22.42 -8.70
N SER A 17 -6.41 21.73 -9.53
CA SER A 17 -7.75 22.19 -9.95
C SER A 17 -8.77 22.24 -8.80
N GLU A 18 -8.61 21.37 -7.81
CA GLU A 18 -9.50 21.29 -6.65
C GLU A 18 -8.69 21.08 -5.38
N THR A 19 -8.87 21.97 -4.41
CA THR A 19 -8.26 21.88 -3.09
C THR A 19 -9.34 22.09 -2.05
N GLY A 20 -9.37 21.22 -1.03
CA GLY A 20 -10.19 21.39 0.16
C GLY A 20 -9.32 21.75 1.36
N THR A 21 -9.90 22.39 2.36
CA THR A 21 -9.29 22.56 3.69
C THR A 21 -10.08 21.76 4.73
N GLU A 22 -9.38 21.19 5.70
CA GLU A 22 -9.99 20.40 6.77
C GLU A 22 -9.29 20.69 8.10
N SER A 23 -10.07 21.01 9.11
CA SER A 23 -9.56 21.32 10.46
C SER A 23 -9.61 20.14 11.43
N ASP A 24 -10.43 19.13 11.13
CA ASP A 24 -10.52 17.92 11.95
C ASP A 24 -9.46 16.89 11.52
N LEU A 25 -8.49 16.62 12.40
CA LEU A 25 -7.42 15.66 12.15
C LEU A 25 -7.94 14.24 11.88
N ASN A 26 -9.07 13.83 12.44
CA ASN A 26 -9.64 12.51 12.16
C ASN A 26 -10.13 12.42 10.72
N LEU A 27 -10.73 13.48 10.21
CA LEU A 27 -11.15 13.57 8.81
C LEU A 27 -9.93 13.62 7.87
N VAL A 28 -8.87 14.31 8.27
CA VAL A 28 -7.59 14.32 7.53
C VAL A 28 -7.00 12.91 7.45
N ILE A 29 -6.94 12.18 8.57
CA ILE A 29 -6.45 10.80 8.62
C ILE A 29 -7.30 9.90 7.72
N THR A 30 -8.62 10.00 7.81
CA THR A 30 -9.54 9.25 6.96
C THR A 30 -9.29 9.55 5.48
N ALA A 31 -9.12 10.81 5.10
CA ALA A 31 -8.83 11.20 3.72
C ALA A 31 -7.49 10.60 3.23
N ILE A 32 -6.46 10.57 4.07
CA ILE A 32 -5.17 9.94 3.75
C ILE A 32 -5.33 8.42 3.58
N THR A 33 -6.09 7.76 4.45
CA THR A 33 -6.34 6.30 4.31
C THR A 33 -7.14 5.97 3.05
N ASP A 34 -8.01 6.88 2.60
CA ASP A 34 -8.73 6.80 1.34
C ASP A 34 -7.86 7.11 0.09
N GLY A 35 -6.58 7.38 0.30
CA GLY A 35 -5.62 7.61 -0.77
C GLY A 35 -5.56 9.06 -1.27
N LYS A 36 -6.09 10.02 -0.50
CA LYS A 36 -5.89 11.46 -0.77
C LYS A 36 -4.56 11.92 -0.19
N ALA A 37 -4.04 13.03 -0.72
CA ALA A 37 -2.90 13.72 -0.12
C ALA A 37 -3.38 14.74 0.91
N ALA A 38 -2.60 14.97 1.96
CA ALA A 38 -2.81 16.07 2.89
C ALA A 38 -1.48 16.81 3.10
N LEU A 39 -1.54 18.13 3.08
CA LEU A 39 -0.44 19.01 3.37
C LEU A 39 -0.70 19.72 4.70
N LEU A 40 0.16 19.46 5.67
CA LEU A 40 0.15 20.13 6.96
C LEU A 40 1.22 21.21 6.98
N VAL A 41 0.82 22.44 7.27
CA VAL A 41 1.72 23.60 7.29
C VAL A 41 1.90 24.06 8.72
N GLN A 42 3.15 24.25 9.14
CA GLN A 42 3.43 24.73 10.50
C GLN A 42 2.84 26.13 10.70
N GLY A 43 2.01 26.28 11.71
CA GLY A 43 1.32 27.54 12.04
C GLY A 43 -0.04 27.71 11.37
N ALA A 44 -0.44 26.85 10.44
CA ALA A 44 -1.80 26.80 9.92
C ALA A 44 -2.71 25.98 10.86
N SER A 45 -3.98 26.38 10.98
CA SER A 45 -5.00 25.67 11.79
C SER A 45 -5.73 24.59 10.99
N GLU A 46 -5.49 24.49 9.69
CA GLU A 46 -6.17 23.61 8.76
C GLU A 46 -5.17 22.85 7.90
N ALA A 47 -5.48 21.58 7.58
CA ALA A 47 -4.79 20.82 6.59
C ALA A 47 -5.33 21.15 5.18
N ILE A 48 -4.46 21.23 4.20
CA ILE A 48 -4.82 21.39 2.80
C ILE A 48 -4.88 20.01 2.15
N SER A 49 -6.01 19.66 1.56
CA SER A 49 -6.20 18.40 0.84
C SER A 49 -6.32 18.66 -0.66
N PRO A 50 -5.23 18.59 -1.42
CA PRO A 50 -5.28 18.71 -2.87
C PRO A 50 -5.91 17.46 -3.48
N GLU A 51 -6.78 17.62 -4.50
CA GLU A 51 -7.30 16.50 -5.25
C GLU A 51 -6.20 15.90 -6.15
N THR A 52 -5.69 14.77 -5.76
CA THR A 52 -4.58 14.08 -6.45
C THR A 52 -5.02 12.91 -7.34
N ARG A 53 -6.32 12.68 -7.49
CA ARG A 53 -6.89 11.56 -8.25
C ARG A 53 -6.70 11.63 -9.76
N GLY A 54 -5.99 12.63 -10.27
CA GLY A 54 -5.79 12.87 -11.71
C GLY A 54 -4.80 11.95 -12.41
N PHE A 55 -4.04 11.13 -11.71
CA PHE A 55 -2.99 10.32 -12.31
C PHE A 55 -3.38 8.83 -12.37
N GLU A 56 -3.59 8.40 -13.62
CA GLU A 56 -3.82 7.01 -14.05
C GLU A 56 -5.14 6.38 -13.64
N LYS A 57 -6.22 6.77 -14.30
CA LYS A 57 -7.30 5.83 -14.66
C LYS A 57 -6.82 4.82 -15.71
N ARG A 58 -5.71 4.09 -15.48
CA ARG A 58 -5.52 2.83 -16.17
C ARG A 58 -6.50 1.86 -15.54
N SER A 59 -7.34 1.30 -16.37
CA SER A 59 -8.29 0.25 -16.00
C SER A 59 -7.57 -0.80 -15.17
N VAL A 60 -7.94 -0.92 -13.89
CA VAL A 60 -7.56 -2.07 -13.07
C VAL A 60 -8.08 -3.28 -13.82
N SER A 61 -7.16 -4.12 -14.31
CA SER A 61 -7.53 -5.29 -15.11
C SER A 61 -8.24 -6.32 -14.22
N THR A 62 -9.17 -7.04 -14.83
CA THR A 62 -9.76 -8.22 -14.20
C THR A 62 -8.71 -9.33 -14.13
N THR A 63 -8.68 -10.08 -13.03
CA THR A 63 -7.82 -11.26 -12.91
C THR A 63 -8.26 -12.31 -13.92
N ASP A 64 -7.33 -12.77 -14.77
CA ASP A 64 -7.62 -13.83 -15.75
C ASP A 64 -7.65 -15.22 -15.11
N ASN A 65 -6.94 -15.42 -14.00
CA ASN A 65 -6.75 -16.71 -13.35
C ASN A 65 -7.77 -17.00 -12.23
N GLU A 66 -8.32 -15.95 -11.59
CA GLU A 66 -9.31 -16.10 -10.51
C GLU A 66 -10.65 -15.48 -10.93
N LYS A 67 -11.46 -16.20 -11.72
CA LYS A 67 -12.78 -15.73 -12.17
C LYS A 67 -13.81 -15.78 -11.04
N ILE A 68 -14.34 -14.63 -10.65
CA ILE A 68 -15.38 -14.50 -9.64
C ILE A 68 -16.76 -14.48 -10.29
N VAL A 69 -17.69 -15.28 -9.76
CA VAL A 69 -19.11 -15.26 -10.13
C VAL A 69 -19.84 -14.09 -9.47
N ARG A 70 -19.39 -13.63 -8.30
CA ARG A 70 -19.94 -12.47 -7.56
C ARG A 70 -18.84 -11.78 -6.76
N GLY A 71 -18.69 -10.44 -6.87
CA GLY A 71 -17.76 -9.62 -6.08
C GLY A 71 -16.96 -8.63 -6.92
N PRO A 72 -16.09 -7.83 -6.28
CA PRO A 72 -15.19 -6.92 -6.97
C PRO A 72 -14.31 -7.68 -7.95
N LYS A 73 -14.16 -7.15 -9.16
CA LYS A 73 -13.34 -7.76 -10.22
C LYS A 73 -11.94 -7.13 -10.27
N GLU A 74 -11.55 -6.39 -9.25
CA GLU A 74 -10.24 -5.75 -9.18
C GLU A 74 -9.18 -6.78 -8.82
N GLY A 75 -8.13 -6.86 -9.63
CA GLY A 75 -6.95 -7.68 -9.39
C GLY A 75 -5.71 -6.84 -9.15
N PHE A 76 -4.66 -7.45 -8.59
CA PHE A 76 -3.37 -6.83 -8.49
C PHE A 76 -2.77 -6.56 -9.87
N THR A 77 -2.02 -5.48 -9.95
CA THR A 77 -1.31 -5.03 -11.15
C THR A 77 0.20 -5.18 -10.96
N GLU A 78 0.98 -4.90 -11.99
CA GLU A 78 2.45 -4.89 -11.88
C GLU A 78 2.98 -3.72 -11.03
N ASN A 79 2.13 -2.73 -10.74
CA ASN A 79 2.53 -1.57 -9.96
C ASN A 79 2.27 -1.78 -8.47
N LEU A 80 3.34 -1.94 -7.69
CA LEU A 80 3.28 -2.17 -6.25
C LEU A 80 2.52 -1.07 -5.49
N ARG A 81 2.65 0.19 -5.89
CA ARG A 81 1.95 1.32 -5.24
C ARG A 81 0.45 1.25 -5.48
N THR A 82 0.04 0.91 -6.70
CA THR A 82 -1.37 0.68 -7.04
C THR A 82 -1.94 -0.44 -6.18
N ASN A 83 -1.22 -1.54 -6.04
CA ASN A 83 -1.64 -2.68 -5.24
C ASN A 83 -1.82 -2.33 -3.75
N ILE A 84 -0.89 -1.58 -3.18
CA ILE A 84 -1.00 -1.07 -1.80
C ILE A 84 -2.26 -0.20 -1.65
N THR A 85 -2.54 0.67 -2.62
CA THR A 85 -3.72 1.53 -2.59
C THR A 85 -5.01 0.72 -2.67
N LEU A 86 -5.05 -0.35 -3.48
CA LEU A 86 -6.21 -1.26 -3.53
C LEU A 86 -6.49 -1.90 -2.18
N VAL A 87 -5.45 -2.41 -1.50
CA VAL A 87 -5.60 -3.01 -0.17
C VAL A 87 -6.05 -1.97 0.87
N ARG A 88 -5.45 -0.76 0.87
CA ARG A 88 -5.85 0.33 1.76
C ARG A 88 -7.31 0.74 1.60
N ARG A 89 -7.80 0.77 0.36
CA ARG A 89 -9.21 1.09 0.05
C ARG A 89 -10.20 0.06 0.57
N ILE A 90 -9.75 -1.17 0.83
CA ILE A 90 -10.60 -2.23 1.40
C ILE A 90 -10.53 -2.21 2.93
N ILE A 91 -9.32 -2.09 3.48
CA ILE A 91 -9.11 -2.18 4.94
C ILE A 91 -9.57 -0.91 5.67
N HIS A 92 -9.46 0.28 5.06
CA HIS A 92 -9.87 1.58 5.64
C HIS A 92 -9.43 1.75 7.11
N SER A 93 -8.16 1.46 7.42
CA SER A 93 -7.65 1.52 8.77
C SER A 93 -6.34 2.32 8.85
N ASP A 94 -6.22 3.15 9.86
CA ASP A 94 -5.03 3.96 10.14
C ASP A 94 -3.89 3.14 10.78
N ASP A 95 -4.21 1.95 11.33
CA ASP A 95 -3.25 1.01 11.89
C ASP A 95 -2.57 0.13 10.81
N LEU A 96 -2.91 0.29 9.54
CA LEU A 96 -2.29 -0.47 8.45
C LEU A 96 -0.89 0.05 8.13
N VAL A 97 0.10 -0.71 8.55
CA VAL A 97 1.53 -0.45 8.30
C VAL A 97 1.96 -1.06 6.98
N VAL A 98 2.77 -0.33 6.21
CA VAL A 98 3.39 -0.79 4.96
C VAL A 98 4.89 -0.58 5.05
N GLU A 99 5.64 -1.65 5.07
CA GLU A 99 7.11 -1.62 5.07
C GLU A 99 7.67 -2.09 3.72
N PHE A 100 8.51 -1.27 3.11
CA PHE A 100 9.23 -1.65 1.90
C PHE A 100 10.53 -2.37 2.23
N ARG A 101 10.76 -3.50 1.59
CA ARG A 101 11.97 -4.28 1.74
C ARG A 101 12.56 -4.61 0.36
N PRO A 102 13.87 -4.53 0.19
CA PRO A 102 14.52 -5.08 -1.00
C PRO A 102 14.49 -6.60 -0.95
N ALA A 103 14.38 -7.22 -2.10
CA ALA A 103 14.50 -8.66 -2.27
C ALA A 103 15.49 -8.98 -3.40
N GLY A 104 16.31 -9.99 -3.18
CA GLY A 104 17.34 -10.39 -4.11
C GLY A 104 18.58 -9.48 -4.09
N CYS A 105 19.70 -10.01 -4.61
CA CYS A 105 20.98 -9.32 -4.62
C CYS A 105 21.16 -8.46 -5.87
N ASP A 106 20.70 -8.93 -7.02
CA ASP A 106 21.05 -8.34 -8.32
C ASP A 106 19.92 -7.55 -8.99
N ASN A 107 18.66 -7.85 -8.73
CA ASN A 107 17.53 -7.25 -9.43
C ASN A 107 16.73 -6.21 -8.64
N ASN A 108 17.18 -5.85 -7.45
CA ASN A 108 16.60 -4.76 -6.64
C ASN A 108 15.05 -4.70 -6.63
N ILE A 109 14.42 -5.87 -6.58
CA ILE A 109 12.95 -5.99 -6.48
C ILE A 109 12.53 -5.45 -5.12
N ARG A 110 11.47 -4.65 -5.10
CA ARG A 110 10.86 -4.15 -3.87
C ARG A 110 9.67 -4.99 -3.49
N ILE A 111 9.65 -5.42 -2.23
CA ILE A 111 8.54 -6.11 -1.60
C ILE A 111 7.89 -5.15 -0.61
N ALA A 112 6.57 -5.13 -0.53
CA ALA A 112 5.82 -4.47 0.52
C ALA A 112 5.31 -5.51 1.51
N VAL A 113 5.71 -5.40 2.76
CA VAL A 113 5.14 -6.16 3.87
C VAL A 113 4.06 -5.32 4.51
N MET A 114 2.83 -5.83 4.52
CA MET A 114 1.67 -5.13 5.06
C MET A 114 1.13 -5.89 6.26
N TYR A 115 0.80 -5.17 7.32
CA TYR A 115 0.20 -5.74 8.54
C TYR A 115 -0.55 -4.66 9.32
N ARG A 116 -1.46 -5.08 10.20
CA ARG A 116 -2.14 -4.15 11.12
C ARG A 116 -1.38 -4.08 12.44
N ASP A 117 -0.93 -2.88 12.82
CA ASP A 117 -0.26 -2.67 14.10
C ASP A 117 -1.24 -2.88 15.25
N GLY A 118 -0.77 -3.50 16.32
CA GLY A 118 -1.62 -3.85 17.46
C GLY A 118 -2.52 -5.08 17.26
N VAL A 119 -2.74 -5.54 16.02
CA VAL A 119 -3.55 -6.75 15.70
C VAL A 119 -2.67 -7.93 15.32
N ALA A 120 -1.72 -7.70 14.41
CA ALA A 120 -0.84 -8.74 13.92
C ALA A 120 0.15 -9.21 15.00
N ASN A 121 0.41 -10.52 15.01
CA ASN A 121 1.38 -11.09 15.93
C ASN A 121 2.79 -10.59 15.62
N ARG A 122 3.40 -9.86 16.55
CA ARG A 122 4.75 -9.28 16.39
C ARG A 122 5.82 -10.34 16.10
N THR A 123 5.72 -11.51 16.74
CA THR A 123 6.66 -12.60 16.48
C THR A 123 6.58 -13.10 15.04
N LEU A 124 5.38 -13.18 14.49
CA LEU A 124 5.17 -13.54 13.09
C LEU A 124 5.75 -12.47 12.14
N ILE A 125 5.50 -11.19 12.42
CA ILE A 125 6.03 -10.08 11.63
C ILE A 125 7.56 -10.15 11.58
N GLU A 126 8.21 -10.32 12.74
CA GLU A 126 9.67 -10.39 12.81
C GLU A 126 10.21 -11.65 12.12
N GLU A 127 9.50 -12.78 12.20
CA GLU A 127 9.89 -13.99 11.50
C GLU A 127 9.80 -13.82 9.97
N VAL A 128 8.72 -13.21 9.47
CA VAL A 128 8.61 -12.88 8.04
C VAL A 128 9.74 -11.97 7.59
N LYS A 129 10.03 -10.91 8.36
CA LYS A 129 11.14 -9.99 8.07
C LYS A 129 12.49 -10.72 8.07
N ARG A 130 12.70 -11.60 9.02
CA ARG A 130 13.91 -12.41 9.14
C ARG A 130 14.08 -13.36 7.94
N ARG A 131 13.00 -14.00 7.50
CA ARG A 131 13.02 -14.88 6.33
C ARG A 131 13.30 -14.07 5.05
N LEU A 132 12.61 -12.95 4.86
CA LEU A 132 12.86 -12.05 3.73
C LEU A 132 14.31 -11.56 3.67
N ALA A 133 14.90 -11.23 4.82
CA ALA A 133 16.30 -10.80 4.90
C ALA A 133 17.31 -11.90 4.53
N LYS A 134 16.93 -13.18 4.66
CA LYS A 134 17.74 -14.32 4.28
C LYS A 134 17.63 -14.70 2.80
N VAL A 135 16.67 -14.11 2.09
CA VAL A 135 16.50 -14.35 0.66
C VAL A 135 17.75 -13.83 -0.07
N ASN A 136 18.66 -14.73 -0.37
CA ASN A 136 19.93 -14.45 -1.04
C ASN A 136 19.91 -14.94 -2.49
N ALA A 137 18.75 -14.94 -3.11
CA ALA A 137 18.63 -15.25 -4.53
C ALA A 137 19.21 -14.11 -5.36
N ARG A 138 20.06 -14.42 -6.32
CA ARG A 138 20.60 -13.41 -7.25
C ARG A 138 19.49 -12.72 -8.01
N THR A 139 18.49 -13.50 -8.43
CA THR A 139 17.36 -12.98 -9.18
C THR A 139 16.09 -13.64 -8.66
N ILE A 140 15.09 -12.83 -8.31
CA ILE A 140 13.71 -13.29 -8.05
C ILE A 140 12.92 -13.00 -9.31
N ILE A 141 12.33 -14.03 -9.91
CA ILE A 141 11.63 -13.94 -11.19
C ILE A 141 10.13 -13.80 -10.97
N ASP A 142 9.58 -14.54 -10.01
CA ASP A 142 8.15 -14.55 -9.72
C ASP A 142 7.84 -14.72 -8.23
N THR A 143 6.56 -14.60 -7.89
CA THR A 143 6.05 -14.76 -6.52
C THR A 143 6.16 -16.19 -6.00
N GLY A 144 6.03 -17.21 -6.86
CA GLY A 144 6.17 -18.62 -6.47
C GLY A 144 7.59 -18.95 -5.99
N MET A 145 8.60 -18.35 -6.61
CA MET A 145 9.98 -18.47 -6.15
C MET A 145 10.15 -17.79 -4.78
N LEU A 146 9.51 -16.63 -4.55
CA LEU A 146 9.55 -15.96 -3.27
C LEU A 146 8.88 -16.79 -2.18
N ASP A 147 7.72 -17.39 -2.46
CA ASP A 147 6.99 -18.27 -1.53
C ASP A 147 7.87 -19.44 -1.08
N GLN A 148 8.52 -20.13 -2.01
CA GLN A 148 9.43 -21.24 -1.68
C GLN A 148 10.60 -20.79 -0.80
N LEU A 149 11.13 -19.59 -1.03
CA LEU A 149 12.25 -19.06 -0.24
C LEU A 149 11.83 -18.63 1.17
N ILE A 150 10.56 -18.22 1.33
CA ILE A 150 10.00 -17.81 2.63
C ILE A 150 9.52 -19.01 3.44
N GLU A 151 8.94 -20.04 2.81
CA GLU A 151 8.41 -21.21 3.51
C GLU A 151 9.49 -22.02 4.25
N GLY A 152 10.74 -22.01 3.82
CA GLY A 152 11.90 -22.49 4.54
C GLY A 152 12.07 -24.02 4.47
N ASP A 153 11.39 -24.80 5.25
CA ASP A 153 11.55 -26.26 5.23
C ASP A 153 10.53 -26.92 4.28
N GLY A 154 11.00 -27.31 3.10
CA GLY A 154 10.19 -27.96 2.06
C GLY A 154 9.60 -29.34 2.41
N PHE A 155 9.53 -29.69 3.69
CA PHE A 155 8.96 -30.93 4.19
C PHE A 155 7.51 -30.82 4.69
N SER A 156 6.93 -29.60 4.72
CA SER A 156 5.52 -29.46 5.08
C SER A 156 4.64 -29.81 3.88
N PRO A 157 3.78 -30.82 3.96
CA PRO A 157 2.83 -31.15 2.89
C PRO A 157 1.68 -30.13 2.80
N ILE A 158 1.60 -29.18 3.72
CA ILE A 158 0.58 -28.14 3.79
C ILE A 158 1.25 -26.81 3.47
N PRO A 159 0.78 -26.06 2.44
CA PRO A 159 1.26 -24.72 2.17
C PRO A 159 1.13 -23.82 3.41
N GLN A 160 2.18 -23.10 3.76
CA GLN A 160 2.17 -22.16 4.89
C GLN A 160 1.75 -20.75 4.47
N THR A 161 1.72 -20.50 3.17
CA THR A 161 1.36 -19.23 2.54
C THR A 161 0.18 -19.43 1.59
N LEU A 162 -0.62 -18.39 1.42
CA LEU A 162 -1.68 -18.32 0.41
C LEU A 162 -1.28 -17.29 -0.63
N ALA A 163 -1.07 -17.72 -1.87
CA ALA A 163 -0.86 -16.82 -3.00
C ALA A 163 -2.20 -16.44 -3.62
N THR A 164 -2.43 -15.15 -3.83
CA THR A 164 -3.62 -14.62 -4.48
C THR A 164 -3.32 -13.36 -5.28
N GLU A 165 -4.01 -13.19 -6.40
CA GLU A 165 -4.00 -11.96 -7.21
C GLU A 165 -5.11 -10.97 -6.78
N ARG A 166 -5.85 -11.27 -5.71
CA ARG A 166 -7.04 -10.56 -5.30
C ARG A 166 -6.80 -9.69 -4.05
N PRO A 167 -6.99 -8.35 -4.15
CA PRO A 167 -6.87 -7.46 -3.00
C PRO A 167 -7.86 -7.76 -1.88
N ASP A 168 -9.09 -8.20 -2.20
CA ASP A 168 -10.12 -8.54 -1.22
C ASP A 168 -9.77 -9.80 -0.41
N SER A 169 -9.12 -10.79 -1.04
CA SER A 169 -8.63 -11.99 -0.34
C SER A 169 -7.46 -11.67 0.60
N VAL A 170 -6.64 -10.67 0.27
CA VAL A 170 -5.55 -10.23 1.15
C VAL A 170 -6.07 -9.42 2.33
N ALA A 171 -7.19 -8.71 2.14
CA ALA A 171 -7.77 -7.84 3.15
C ALA A 171 -8.73 -8.56 4.13
N SER A 172 -9.10 -9.82 3.85
CA SER A 172 -10.01 -10.63 4.68
C SER A 172 -9.27 -11.32 5.82
#